data_3baee0c912fd56541cac73bf75724fef
#
_entry.id   3baee0c912fd56541cac73bf75724fef
#
_cell.length_a   1.000
_cell.length_b   1.000
_cell.length_c   1.000
_cell.angle_alpha   90.00
_cell.angle_beta   90.00
_cell.angle_gamma   90.00
#
_symmetry.space_group_name_H-M   'P 1'
#
loop_
_entity.id
_entity.type
_entity.pdbx_description
1 polymer ?
#
loop_
_entity_poly.entity_id
_entity_poly.type
_entity_poly.pdbx_seq_one_letter_code
_entity_poly.pdbx_strand_id
1 'polypeptide(L)'
;MSRGNLSANLSNLRQKLSELFSVQRAPSGYRPGVTLELLRRNLGLARFEVSGPAAATVVTDDGNLQLEVVERTESQLLMHLVMTEFVLRVPASREGTAHLELHHSGAVRRRGIACRQRGGDGELAGRLRTAIEHDSVLYQALMPLDFKRLRIDLQGRQWCVRLEHMGGSEVVNRMPAFRRYIPLSREQRTALLAALSGLQRVLGTL
;
A
#
# COMPACT_ATOMS: atom_id res chain seq x y z
N MET A 1 32.82 -15.90 37.37
CA MET A 1 32.14 -16.39 36.17
C MET A 1 31.05 -15.39 35.78
N SER A 2 31.30 -14.34 35.00
CA SER A 2 30.24 -13.49 34.47
C SER A 2 30.75 -12.47 33.39
N ARG A 3 31.51 -12.90 32.39
CA ARG A 3 31.93 -12.06 31.29
C ARG A 3 31.36 -12.46 29.92
N GLY A 4 30.65 -13.59 29.83
CA GLY A 4 30.12 -14.11 28.55
C GLY A 4 28.77 -13.51 28.12
N ASN A 5 27.94 -13.06 29.04
CA ASN A 5 26.57 -12.60 28.71
C ASN A 5 26.47 -11.14 28.24
N LEU A 6 27.46 -10.29 28.55
CA LEU A 6 27.44 -8.89 28.09
C LEU A 6 27.85 -8.73 26.60
N SER A 7 28.77 -9.58 26.13
CA SER A 7 29.22 -9.49 24.71
C SER A 7 28.18 -9.99 23.73
N ALA A 8 27.41 -11.03 24.09
CA ALA A 8 26.32 -11.55 23.27
C ALA A 8 25.14 -10.58 23.17
N ASN A 9 24.83 -9.87 24.26
CA ASN A 9 23.77 -8.83 24.23
C ASN A 9 24.18 -7.59 23.41
N LEU A 10 25.44 -7.20 23.44
CA LEU A 10 25.96 -6.07 22.64
C LEU A 10 26.01 -6.39 21.14
N SER A 11 26.34 -7.62 20.76
CA SER A 11 26.31 -8.04 19.36
C SER A 11 24.89 -8.11 18.82
N ASN A 12 23.93 -8.65 19.60
CA ASN A 12 22.51 -8.67 19.23
C ASN A 12 21.90 -7.27 19.15
N LEU A 13 22.29 -6.35 20.04
CA LEU A 13 21.85 -4.95 19.96
C LEU A 13 22.41 -4.23 18.73
N ARG A 14 23.70 -4.44 18.43
CA ARG A 14 24.33 -3.88 17.22
C ARG A 14 23.72 -4.43 15.93
N GLN A 15 23.40 -5.73 15.90
CA GLN A 15 22.74 -6.35 14.77
C GLN A 15 21.31 -5.82 14.57
N LYS A 16 20.51 -5.72 15.64
CA LYS A 16 19.17 -5.11 15.60
C LYS A 16 19.22 -3.62 15.23
N LEU A 17 20.19 -2.86 15.72
CA LEU A 17 20.39 -1.46 15.31
C LEU A 17 20.83 -1.35 13.85
N SER A 18 21.74 -2.22 13.37
CA SER A 18 22.15 -2.21 11.96
C SER A 18 21.00 -2.61 11.03
N GLU A 19 20.12 -3.53 11.44
CA GLU A 19 18.91 -3.88 10.70
C GLU A 19 17.90 -2.74 10.69
N LEU A 20 17.68 -2.04 11.81
CA LEU A 20 16.84 -0.85 11.88
C LEU A 20 17.39 0.31 11.02
N PHE A 21 18.70 0.52 11.01
CA PHE A 21 19.35 1.55 10.18
C PHE A 21 19.45 1.14 8.71
N SER A 22 19.52 -0.16 8.37
CA SER A 22 19.53 -0.63 6.98
C SER A 22 18.17 -0.52 6.32
N VAL A 23 17.09 -0.68 7.08
CA VAL A 23 15.70 -0.50 6.59
C VAL A 23 15.36 0.97 6.32
N GLN A 24 16.04 1.92 6.96
CA GLN A 24 15.76 3.36 6.80
C GLN A 24 16.65 4.06 5.76
N ARG A 25 17.69 3.41 5.24
CA ARG A 25 18.56 4.04 4.25
C ARG A 25 17.97 3.88 2.86
N ALA A 26 17.60 5.01 2.26
CA ALA A 26 17.13 5.02 0.87
C ALA A 26 18.16 4.33 -0.05
N PRO A 27 17.73 3.45 -0.97
CA PRO A 27 18.63 2.75 -1.87
C PRO A 27 19.45 3.73 -2.70
N SER A 28 20.70 3.37 -3.02
CA SER A 28 21.53 4.19 -3.93
C SER A 28 20.83 4.35 -5.29
N GLY A 29 20.71 5.59 -5.76
CA GLY A 29 19.99 5.92 -7.00
C GLY A 29 18.49 6.19 -6.83
N TYR A 30 17.92 6.03 -5.66
CA TYR A 30 16.57 6.51 -5.37
C TYR A 30 16.54 8.04 -5.40
N ARG A 31 15.55 8.57 -6.08
CA ARG A 31 15.28 10.01 -6.17
C ARG A 31 13.83 10.25 -5.73
N PRO A 32 13.62 10.78 -4.52
CA PRO A 32 12.27 11.05 -4.02
C PRO A 32 11.47 11.93 -4.98
N GLY A 33 10.19 11.61 -5.18
CA GLY A 33 9.26 12.37 -6.00
C GLY A 33 9.32 12.09 -7.50
N VAL A 34 10.35 11.42 -8.02
CA VAL A 34 10.45 11.12 -9.46
C VAL A 34 9.35 10.16 -9.90
N THR A 35 9.11 9.10 -9.15
CA THR A 35 8.06 8.14 -9.43
C THR A 35 6.67 8.77 -9.29
N LEU A 36 6.49 9.66 -8.29
CA LEU A 36 5.25 10.43 -8.12
C LEU A 36 4.96 11.37 -9.31
N GLU A 37 5.96 12.01 -9.86
CA GLU A 37 5.76 12.87 -11.04
C GLU A 37 5.37 12.05 -12.28
N LEU A 38 5.94 10.86 -12.47
CA LEU A 38 5.52 9.93 -13.52
C LEU A 38 4.09 9.43 -13.28
N LEU A 39 3.74 9.13 -12.03
CA LEU A 39 2.39 8.75 -11.64
C LEU A 39 1.39 9.88 -11.87
N ARG A 40 1.73 11.12 -11.53
CA ARG A 40 0.89 12.30 -11.78
C ARG A 40 0.47 12.38 -13.25
N ARG A 41 1.42 12.26 -14.17
CA ARG A 41 1.16 12.24 -15.61
C ARG A 41 0.33 11.03 -16.04
N ASN A 42 0.59 9.89 -15.43
CA ASN A 42 -0.09 8.64 -15.75
C ASN A 42 -1.55 8.63 -15.22
N LEU A 43 -1.82 9.17 -14.03
CA LEU A 43 -3.18 9.28 -13.49
C LEU A 43 -4.01 10.31 -14.27
N GLY A 44 -3.41 11.44 -14.67
CA GLY A 44 -4.08 12.49 -15.42
C GLY A 44 -5.19 13.19 -14.64
N LEU A 45 -5.14 13.19 -13.31
CA LEU A 45 -6.10 13.86 -12.43
C LEU A 45 -5.72 15.35 -12.28
N ALA A 46 -6.72 16.22 -12.25
CA ALA A 46 -6.52 17.68 -12.18
C ALA A 46 -5.89 18.14 -10.88
N ARG A 47 -6.19 17.44 -9.76
CA ARG A 47 -5.66 17.77 -8.44
C ARG A 47 -4.67 16.72 -7.98
N PHE A 48 -3.39 17.04 -8.14
CA PHE A 48 -2.27 16.25 -7.65
C PHE A 48 -1.27 17.21 -7.02
N GLU A 49 -1.23 17.29 -5.71
CA GLU A 49 -0.46 18.23 -4.92
C GLU A 49 0.66 17.50 -4.16
N VAL A 50 1.91 17.91 -4.36
CA VAL A 50 3.04 17.35 -3.63
C VAL A 50 2.94 17.80 -2.17
N SER A 51 2.83 16.85 -1.24
CA SER A 51 2.73 17.08 0.20
C SER A 51 4.04 16.81 0.95
N GLY A 52 5.03 16.23 0.27
CA GLY A 52 6.35 15.93 0.83
C GLY A 52 7.32 15.42 -0.22
N PRO A 53 8.60 15.17 0.14
CA PRO A 53 9.61 14.72 -0.82
C PRO A 53 9.23 13.42 -1.57
N ALA A 54 8.48 12.53 -0.92
CA ALA A 54 8.06 11.24 -1.45
C ALA A 54 6.55 11.01 -1.22
N ALA A 55 5.76 12.08 -1.14
CA ALA A 55 4.33 12.03 -0.85
C ALA A 55 3.57 13.09 -1.64
N ALA A 56 2.34 12.76 -2.03
CA ALA A 56 1.42 13.67 -2.70
C ALA A 56 -0.02 13.41 -2.23
N THR A 57 -0.86 14.43 -2.26
CA THR A 57 -2.30 14.33 -2.10
C THR A 57 -2.95 14.37 -3.48
N VAL A 58 -3.87 13.46 -3.71
CA VAL A 58 -4.60 13.32 -4.96
C VAL A 58 -6.09 13.40 -4.68
N VAL A 59 -6.81 14.19 -5.49
CA VAL A 59 -8.27 14.29 -5.39
C VAL A 59 -8.84 14.00 -6.78
N THR A 60 -9.88 13.16 -6.83
CA THR A 60 -10.59 12.88 -8.09
C THR A 60 -11.30 14.13 -8.60
N ASP A 61 -11.56 14.19 -9.90
CA ASP A 61 -12.13 15.36 -10.55
C ASP A 61 -13.53 15.73 -10.02
N ASP A 62 -14.29 14.73 -9.56
CA ASP A 62 -15.58 14.91 -8.87
C ASP A 62 -15.46 15.34 -7.41
N GLY A 63 -14.23 15.37 -6.84
CA GLY A 63 -13.95 15.72 -5.46
C GLY A 63 -14.34 14.69 -4.41
N ASN A 64 -14.90 13.54 -4.81
CA ASN A 64 -15.46 12.55 -3.89
C ASN A 64 -14.42 11.65 -3.24
N LEU A 65 -13.26 11.48 -3.84
CA LEU A 65 -12.19 10.63 -3.33
C LEU A 65 -10.90 11.45 -3.15
N GLN A 66 -10.42 11.49 -1.91
CA GLN A 66 -9.12 12.08 -1.57
C GLN A 66 -8.18 10.98 -1.07
N LEU A 67 -7.00 10.93 -1.65
CA LEU A 67 -5.97 9.93 -1.37
C LEU A 67 -4.65 10.62 -1.04
N GLU A 68 -3.88 10.00 -0.18
CA GLU A 68 -2.45 10.24 -0.08
C GLU A 68 -1.72 9.18 -0.92
N VAL A 69 -0.72 9.56 -1.69
CA VAL A 69 0.14 8.64 -2.43
C VAL A 69 1.55 8.79 -1.94
N VAL A 70 2.18 7.68 -1.56
CA VAL A 70 3.51 7.67 -0.94
C VAL A 70 4.42 6.72 -1.71
N GLU A 71 5.67 7.14 -1.95
CA GLU A 71 6.71 6.25 -2.46
C GLU A 71 7.24 5.35 -1.33
N ARG A 72 7.30 4.04 -1.58
CA ARG A 72 7.89 3.04 -0.70
C ARG A 72 9.02 2.34 -1.42
N THR A 73 10.23 2.40 -0.87
CA THR A 73 11.38 1.72 -1.45
C THR A 73 11.53 0.34 -0.86
N GLU A 74 11.77 -0.65 -1.71
CA GLU A 74 12.09 -2.03 -1.31
C GLU A 74 13.38 -2.44 -2.00
N SER A 75 14.42 -2.72 -1.22
CA SER A 75 15.72 -3.15 -1.75
C SER A 75 15.76 -4.66 -1.93
N GLN A 76 16.23 -5.10 -3.08
CA GLN A 76 16.59 -6.47 -3.41
C GLN A 76 18.07 -6.53 -3.81
N LEU A 77 18.63 -7.72 -3.96
CA LEU A 77 20.08 -7.90 -4.15
C LEU A 77 20.68 -7.05 -5.28
N LEU A 78 20.06 -7.06 -6.46
CA LEU A 78 20.56 -6.36 -7.67
C LEU A 78 19.66 -5.20 -8.12
N MET A 79 18.52 -5.00 -7.47
CA MET A 79 17.56 -3.97 -7.83
C MET A 79 16.86 -3.39 -6.60
N HIS A 80 16.18 -2.30 -6.77
CA HIS A 80 15.17 -1.83 -5.82
C HIS A 80 13.88 -1.44 -6.57
N LEU A 81 12.79 -1.58 -5.87
CA LEU A 81 11.47 -1.16 -6.32
C LEU A 81 11.15 0.16 -5.60
N VAL A 82 10.65 1.12 -6.35
CA VAL A 82 9.97 2.29 -5.81
C VAL A 82 8.49 2.07 -6.03
N MET A 83 7.83 1.49 -5.02
CA MET A 83 6.41 1.19 -5.05
C MET A 83 5.60 2.44 -4.75
N THR A 84 4.47 2.60 -5.41
CA THR A 84 3.47 3.58 -5.00
C THR A 84 2.45 2.92 -4.07
N GLU A 85 2.28 3.50 -2.90
CA GLU A 85 1.27 3.14 -1.91
C GLU A 85 0.16 4.19 -1.93
N PHE A 86 -1.06 3.77 -2.24
CA PHE A 86 -2.26 4.60 -2.17
C PHE A 86 -2.86 4.45 -0.78
N VAL A 87 -3.01 5.56 -0.07
CA VAL A 87 -3.51 5.60 1.31
C VAL A 87 -4.84 6.34 1.34
N LEU A 88 -5.88 5.64 1.77
CA LEU A 88 -7.22 6.20 1.96
C LEU A 88 -7.55 6.18 3.45
N ARG A 89 -8.01 7.31 3.98
CA ARG A 89 -8.50 7.41 5.36
C ARG A 89 -9.99 7.66 5.37
N VAL A 90 -10.72 6.85 6.13
CA VAL A 90 -12.18 6.94 6.24
C VAL A 90 -12.55 7.02 7.73
N PRO A 91 -13.36 7.99 8.15
CA PRO A 91 -13.90 8.00 9.51
C PRO A 91 -14.72 6.73 9.78
N ALA A 92 -14.54 6.12 10.96
CA ALA A 92 -15.32 4.98 11.39
C ALA A 92 -16.52 5.41 12.22
N SER A 93 -17.65 4.73 12.08
CA SER A 93 -18.88 4.97 12.83
C SER A 93 -18.72 4.67 14.33
N ARG A 94 -17.84 3.74 14.69
CA ARG A 94 -17.52 3.35 16.06
C ARG A 94 -16.01 3.17 16.26
N GLU A 95 -15.60 3.25 17.50
CA GLU A 95 -14.21 2.99 17.89
C GLU A 95 -13.91 1.50 17.86
N GLY A 96 -12.70 1.14 17.46
CA GLY A 96 -12.29 -0.26 17.42
C GLY A 96 -10.84 -0.44 16.96
N THR A 97 -10.45 -1.70 16.87
CA THR A 97 -9.16 -2.14 16.31
C THR A 97 -9.39 -3.34 15.42
N ALA A 98 -8.98 -3.26 14.17
CA ALA A 98 -9.02 -4.37 13.23
C ALA A 98 -7.86 -4.28 12.25
N HIS A 99 -7.29 -5.44 11.89
CA HIS A 99 -6.20 -5.54 10.91
C HIS A 99 -6.55 -6.63 9.91
N LEU A 100 -6.79 -6.24 8.67
CA LEU A 100 -7.15 -7.13 7.58
C LEU A 100 -6.18 -6.96 6.41
N GLU A 101 -5.96 -8.05 5.70
CA GLU A 101 -5.17 -8.07 4.47
C GLU A 101 -5.97 -8.77 3.39
N LEU A 102 -6.15 -8.10 2.26
CA LEU A 102 -6.78 -8.66 1.07
C LEU A 102 -5.70 -9.15 0.11
N HIS A 103 -5.95 -10.27 -0.52
CA HIS A 103 -5.08 -10.84 -1.54
C HIS A 103 -5.89 -11.59 -2.60
N HIS A 104 -5.33 -11.72 -3.80
CA HIS A 104 -5.92 -12.56 -4.83
C HIS A 104 -5.78 -14.02 -4.45
N SER A 105 -6.86 -14.78 -4.57
CA SER A 105 -6.84 -16.23 -4.44
C SER A 105 -6.52 -16.89 -5.79
N GLY A 106 -5.89 -18.09 -5.73
CA GLY A 106 -5.50 -18.86 -6.89
C GLY A 106 -4.02 -18.70 -7.25
N ALA A 107 -3.30 -19.84 -7.39
CA ALA A 107 -1.85 -19.88 -7.58
C ALA A 107 -1.41 -19.48 -8.99
N VAL A 108 -2.20 -19.80 -10.02
CA VAL A 108 -1.85 -19.58 -11.45
C VAL A 108 -2.79 -18.56 -12.10
N ARG A 109 -4.06 -18.60 -11.73
CA ARG A 109 -5.08 -17.64 -12.19
C ARG A 109 -5.80 -17.08 -11.01
N ARG A 110 -6.05 -15.78 -11.03
CA ARG A 110 -6.87 -15.12 -10.01
C ARG A 110 -8.28 -15.69 -10.06
N ARG A 111 -8.73 -16.28 -8.94
CA ARG A 111 -10.05 -16.88 -8.80
C ARG A 111 -11.00 -16.02 -7.96
N GLY A 112 -10.44 -15.09 -7.18
CA GLY A 112 -11.21 -14.22 -6.30
C GLY A 112 -10.33 -13.36 -5.41
N ILE A 113 -10.98 -12.64 -4.53
CA ILE A 113 -10.35 -11.87 -3.45
C ILE A 113 -10.59 -12.61 -2.14
N ALA A 114 -9.53 -12.90 -1.41
CA ALA A 114 -9.59 -13.45 -0.08
C ALA A 114 -9.20 -12.38 0.95
N CYS A 115 -9.92 -12.36 2.07
CA CYS A 115 -9.69 -11.45 3.18
C CYS A 115 -9.16 -12.25 4.38
N ARG A 116 -7.96 -11.91 4.83
CA ARG A 116 -7.30 -12.54 5.97
C ARG A 116 -7.24 -11.56 7.13
N GLN A 117 -7.79 -11.95 8.27
CA GLN A 117 -7.61 -11.20 9.52
C GLN A 117 -6.18 -11.41 10.04
N ARG A 118 -5.53 -10.31 10.42
CA ARG A 118 -4.19 -10.29 11.02
C ARG A 118 -4.21 -9.95 12.50
N GLY A 119 -5.34 -9.41 13.01
CA GLY A 119 -5.53 -9.05 14.41
C GLY A 119 -6.77 -8.19 14.62
N GLY A 120 -7.03 -7.82 15.88
CA GLY A 120 -8.15 -6.99 16.29
C GLY A 120 -9.47 -7.73 16.42
N ASP A 121 -10.58 -6.99 16.37
CA ASP A 121 -11.93 -7.49 16.56
C ASP A 121 -12.37 -8.45 15.44
N GLY A 122 -12.69 -9.69 15.81
CA GLY A 122 -13.09 -10.74 14.87
C GLY A 122 -14.50 -10.53 14.29
N GLU A 123 -15.42 -9.96 15.04
CA GLU A 123 -16.78 -9.67 14.56
C GLU A 123 -16.73 -8.58 13.50
N LEU A 124 -16.01 -7.49 13.79
CA LEU A 124 -15.82 -6.39 12.85
C LEU A 124 -15.10 -6.86 11.57
N ALA A 125 -14.08 -7.72 11.72
CA ALA A 125 -13.39 -8.33 10.58
C ALA A 125 -14.33 -9.21 9.75
N GLY A 126 -15.21 -9.97 10.38
CA GLY A 126 -16.25 -10.76 9.73
C GLY A 126 -17.24 -9.90 8.96
N ARG A 127 -17.75 -8.83 9.57
CA ARG A 127 -18.66 -7.87 8.92
C ARG A 127 -18.02 -7.22 7.69
N LEU A 128 -16.77 -6.75 7.80
CA LEU A 128 -16.05 -6.16 6.68
C LEU A 128 -15.83 -7.17 5.55
N ARG A 129 -15.45 -8.41 5.86
CA ARG A 129 -15.31 -9.48 4.87
C ARG A 129 -16.62 -9.69 4.11
N THR A 130 -17.72 -9.87 4.84
CA THR A 130 -19.05 -10.04 4.26
C THR A 130 -19.44 -8.85 3.37
N ALA A 131 -19.19 -7.62 3.83
CA ALA A 131 -19.47 -6.41 3.06
C ALA A 131 -18.69 -6.36 1.74
N ILE A 132 -17.41 -6.72 1.75
CA ILE A 132 -16.57 -6.76 0.53
C ILE A 132 -17.04 -7.88 -0.42
N GLU A 133 -17.35 -9.06 0.11
CA GLU A 133 -17.78 -10.22 -0.69
C GLU A 133 -19.15 -10.01 -1.37
N HIS A 134 -20.05 -9.26 -0.73
CA HIS A 134 -21.38 -8.96 -1.28
C HIS A 134 -21.41 -7.72 -2.18
N ASP A 135 -20.36 -6.92 -2.18
CA ASP A 135 -20.25 -5.75 -3.06
C ASP A 135 -19.64 -6.14 -4.41
N SER A 136 -20.52 -6.50 -5.35
CA SER A 136 -20.09 -6.94 -6.69
C SER A 136 -19.29 -5.88 -7.45
N VAL A 137 -19.60 -4.59 -7.26
CA VAL A 137 -18.89 -3.48 -7.93
C VAL A 137 -17.47 -3.35 -7.39
N LEU A 138 -17.30 -3.38 -6.06
CA LEU A 138 -15.99 -3.36 -5.42
C LEU A 138 -15.17 -4.60 -5.81
N TYR A 139 -15.81 -5.79 -5.78
CA TYR A 139 -15.16 -7.04 -6.14
C TYR A 139 -14.63 -6.99 -7.58
N GLN A 140 -15.45 -6.56 -8.53
CA GLN A 140 -15.05 -6.43 -9.94
C GLN A 140 -13.94 -5.39 -10.15
N ALA A 141 -13.93 -4.32 -9.36
CA ALA A 141 -12.87 -3.32 -9.40
C ALA A 141 -11.53 -3.83 -8.83
N LEU A 142 -11.57 -4.70 -7.80
CA LEU A 142 -10.36 -5.27 -7.19
C LEU A 142 -9.70 -6.36 -8.06
N MET A 143 -10.47 -7.11 -8.84
CA MET A 143 -9.98 -8.27 -9.59
C MET A 143 -8.89 -7.94 -10.64
N PRO A 144 -8.97 -6.86 -11.44
CA PRO A 144 -7.95 -6.53 -12.44
C PRO A 144 -6.71 -5.86 -11.85
N LEU A 145 -6.76 -5.41 -10.59
CA LEU A 145 -5.65 -4.70 -9.96
C LEU A 145 -4.48 -5.63 -9.65
N ASP A 146 -3.27 -5.19 -9.95
CA ASP A 146 -2.04 -5.89 -9.61
C ASP A 146 -1.43 -5.33 -8.32
N PHE A 147 -2.18 -5.46 -7.22
CA PHE A 147 -1.70 -5.01 -5.93
C PHE A 147 -0.81 -6.08 -5.28
N LYS A 148 0.33 -5.61 -4.76
CA LYS A 148 1.24 -6.44 -3.97
C LYS A 148 0.71 -6.64 -2.56
N ARG A 149 0.13 -5.59 -1.97
CA ARG A 149 -0.50 -5.59 -0.66
C ARG A 149 -1.72 -4.68 -0.67
N LEU A 150 -2.77 -5.14 -0.04
CA LEU A 150 -3.94 -4.33 0.29
C LEU A 150 -4.30 -4.58 1.75
N ARG A 151 -4.04 -3.58 2.59
CA ARG A 151 -4.30 -3.64 4.03
C ARG A 151 -5.41 -2.68 4.40
N ILE A 152 -6.25 -3.10 5.32
CA ILE A 152 -7.32 -2.30 5.89
C ILE A 152 -7.18 -2.37 7.41
N ASP A 153 -6.81 -1.27 8.00
CA ASP A 153 -6.59 -1.15 9.44
C ASP A 153 -7.63 -0.21 10.03
N LEU A 154 -8.26 -0.61 11.15
CA LEU A 154 -9.00 0.29 12.02
C LEU A 154 -8.17 0.55 13.27
N GLN A 155 -8.01 1.82 13.61
CA GLN A 155 -7.40 2.24 14.87
C GLN A 155 -8.18 3.44 15.43
N GLY A 156 -8.75 3.24 16.61
CA GLY A 156 -9.65 4.22 17.20
C GLY A 156 -10.90 4.41 16.34
N ARG A 157 -11.11 5.61 15.83
CA ARG A 157 -12.26 5.97 14.97
C ARG A 157 -11.87 6.22 13.52
N GLN A 158 -10.78 5.63 13.06
CA GLN A 158 -10.30 5.85 11.70
C GLN A 158 -9.88 4.55 11.01
N TRP A 159 -10.49 4.30 9.86
CA TRP A 159 -10.03 3.32 8.90
C TRP A 159 -8.87 3.88 8.08
N CYS A 160 -7.87 3.04 7.85
CA CYS A 160 -6.74 3.33 6.97
C CYS A 160 -6.57 2.19 5.99
N VAL A 161 -6.85 2.44 4.71
CA VAL A 161 -6.57 1.52 3.61
C VAL A 161 -5.21 1.86 3.04
N ARG A 162 -4.36 0.85 2.84
CA ARG A 162 -3.07 0.96 2.16
C ARG A 162 -3.01 -0.05 1.03
N LEU A 163 -2.89 0.45 -0.19
CA LEU A 163 -2.81 -0.35 -1.40
C LEU A 163 -1.48 -0.08 -2.11
N GLU A 164 -0.58 -1.08 -2.11
CA GLU A 164 0.66 -1.08 -2.89
C GLU A 164 0.38 -1.70 -4.26
N HIS A 165 0.56 -0.93 -5.33
CA HIS A 165 0.28 -1.37 -6.70
C HIS A 165 1.56 -1.42 -7.53
N MET A 166 1.71 -2.47 -8.37
CA MET A 166 2.86 -2.60 -9.28
C MET A 166 2.82 -1.56 -10.40
N GLY A 167 1.66 -1.31 -10.98
CA GLY A 167 1.46 -0.16 -11.87
C GLY A 167 1.56 1.15 -11.09
N GLY A 168 2.19 2.14 -11.67
CA GLY A 168 2.53 3.39 -11.01
C GLY A 168 3.87 3.35 -10.25
N SER A 169 4.58 2.22 -10.28
CA SER A 169 5.83 1.98 -9.56
C SER A 169 7.04 1.99 -10.51
N GLU A 170 8.25 2.01 -9.96
CA GLU A 170 9.49 2.02 -10.73
C GLU A 170 10.40 0.89 -10.29
N VAL A 171 10.99 0.21 -11.27
CA VAL A 171 12.08 -0.76 -11.06
C VAL A 171 13.40 -0.05 -11.36
N VAL A 172 14.33 -0.08 -10.40
CA VAL A 172 15.68 0.45 -10.57
C VAL A 172 16.67 -0.71 -10.42
N ASN A 173 17.26 -1.11 -11.53
CA ASN A 173 18.26 -2.17 -11.55
C ASN A 173 19.67 -1.57 -11.49
N ARG A 174 20.57 -2.23 -10.76
CA ARG A 174 21.96 -1.79 -10.57
C ARG A 174 22.90 -2.37 -11.62
N MET A 175 22.60 -3.61 -12.09
CA MET A 175 23.48 -4.30 -13.04
C MET A 175 22.65 -5.21 -13.97
N PRO A 176 22.51 -4.86 -15.28
CA PRO A 176 22.89 -3.57 -15.87
C PRO A 176 22.09 -2.41 -15.30
N ALA A 177 22.65 -1.22 -15.27
CA ALA A 177 21.99 -0.04 -14.71
C ALA A 177 20.85 0.42 -15.64
N PHE A 178 19.61 0.28 -15.19
CA PHE A 178 18.45 0.85 -15.88
C PHE A 178 17.35 1.24 -14.88
N ARG A 179 16.47 2.13 -15.31
CA ARG A 179 15.26 2.52 -14.60
C ARG A 179 14.08 2.31 -15.53
N ARG A 180 13.01 1.72 -14.99
CA ARG A 180 11.79 1.45 -15.75
C ARG A 180 10.58 1.76 -14.90
N TYR A 181 9.83 2.77 -15.29
CA TYR A 181 8.50 3.02 -14.76
C TYR A 181 7.50 2.03 -15.36
N ILE A 182 6.61 1.51 -14.54
CA ILE A 182 5.53 0.59 -14.91
C ILE A 182 4.23 1.40 -14.89
N PRO A 183 3.72 1.88 -16.05
CA PRO A 183 2.51 2.68 -16.04
C PRO A 183 1.28 1.85 -15.67
N LEU A 184 0.31 2.47 -15.02
CA LEU A 184 -1.05 1.97 -14.94
C LEU A 184 -1.69 2.02 -16.34
N SER A 185 -2.30 0.94 -16.79
CA SER A 185 -3.15 0.99 -17.98
C SER A 185 -4.41 1.82 -17.70
N ARG A 186 -5.14 2.20 -18.76
CA ARG A 186 -6.41 2.92 -18.59
C ARG A 186 -7.40 2.13 -17.72
N GLU A 187 -7.50 0.83 -17.97
CA GLU A 187 -8.36 -0.08 -17.22
C GLU A 187 -7.94 -0.16 -15.74
N GLN A 188 -6.64 -0.30 -15.47
CA GLN A 188 -6.11 -0.34 -14.11
C GLN A 188 -6.35 0.98 -13.36
N ARG A 189 -6.22 2.14 -14.02
CA ARG A 189 -6.53 3.44 -13.40
C ARG A 189 -8.00 3.53 -13.00
N THR A 190 -8.90 3.17 -13.92
CA THR A 190 -10.36 3.16 -13.65
C THR A 190 -10.68 2.19 -12.50
N ALA A 191 -10.14 0.98 -12.55
CA ALA A 191 -10.35 -0.03 -11.52
C ALA A 191 -9.79 0.39 -10.15
N LEU A 192 -8.60 1.03 -10.12
CA LEU A 192 -7.97 1.53 -8.89
C LEU A 192 -8.85 2.58 -8.19
N LEU A 193 -9.31 3.58 -8.94
CA LEU A 193 -10.18 4.63 -8.38
C LEU A 193 -11.52 4.06 -7.95
N ALA A 194 -12.12 3.18 -8.75
CA ALA A 194 -13.36 2.50 -8.41
C ALA A 194 -13.24 1.62 -7.15
N ALA A 195 -12.12 0.89 -7.00
CA ALA A 195 -11.86 0.07 -5.83
C ALA A 195 -11.71 0.92 -4.57
N LEU A 196 -10.96 2.02 -4.63
CA LEU A 196 -10.76 2.91 -3.48
C LEU A 196 -12.05 3.64 -3.10
N SER A 197 -12.86 4.10 -4.07
CA SER A 197 -14.20 4.66 -3.82
C SER A 197 -15.16 3.63 -3.22
N GLY A 198 -15.12 2.39 -3.72
CA GLY A 198 -15.90 1.29 -3.15
C GLY A 198 -15.51 0.97 -1.72
N LEU A 199 -14.21 0.93 -1.41
CA LEU A 199 -13.71 0.76 -0.05
C LEU A 199 -14.12 1.92 0.86
N GLN A 200 -14.03 3.16 0.39
CA GLN A 200 -14.51 4.34 1.14
C GLN A 200 -15.98 4.19 1.53
N ARG A 201 -16.82 3.79 0.59
CA ARG A 201 -18.25 3.58 0.82
C ARG A 201 -18.51 2.47 1.82
N VAL A 202 -17.90 1.29 1.62
CA VAL A 202 -18.07 0.13 2.51
C VAL A 202 -17.63 0.44 3.93
N LEU A 203 -16.45 1.05 4.09
CA LEU A 203 -15.89 1.37 5.40
C LEU A 203 -16.68 2.47 6.12
N GLY A 204 -17.26 3.42 5.39
CA GLY A 204 -18.10 4.47 5.95
C GLY A 204 -19.43 3.97 6.53
N THR A 205 -19.85 2.74 6.18
CA THR A 205 -21.08 2.12 6.73
C THR A 205 -20.83 1.19 7.92
N LEU A 206 -19.59 0.89 8.26
CA LEU A 206 -19.19 -0.01 9.36
C LEU A 206 -18.87 0.74 10.63
#